data_a8c1bbc5114d4629d4cd03277b7a3977
#
_entry.id   a8c1bbc5114d4629d4cd03277b7a3977
#
_cell.length_a   1.000
_cell.length_b   1.000
_cell.length_c   1.000
_cell.angle_alpha   90.00
_cell.angle_beta   90.00
_cell.angle_gamma   90.00
#
_symmetry.space_group_name_H-M   'P 1'
#
loop_
_entity.id
_entity.type
_entity.pdbx_description
1 polymer ?
#
loop_
_entity_poly.entity_id
_entity_poly.type
_entity_poly.pdbx_seq_one_letter_code
_entity_poly.pdbx_strand_id
1 'polypeptide(L)'
;MTEIVYRIAISLPGFLIGIVFHEYAHAWMANKFGDNTAKSMGRLTLNPSVHYDLIGTVIFPLIGALLGGTMFGWAKPVPVDTRRFKKVRSGMFWVSFAGPGANLLLMVLSAFLLAILVTKVPQSFGFFEVFLQMLRQAIIINVLLAVFNLIPFPPLDGSKMVTAVLDYNAARKYEELERFSFIFVIILLMTPILNYIMAPAILFSNFITGLFITLLG
;
A
#
# COMPACT_ATOMS: atom_id res chain seq x y z
N MET A 1 -3.30 25.90 10.92
CA MET A 1 -3.62 25.73 9.48
C MET A 1 -2.39 25.39 8.65
N THR A 2 -1.29 26.11 8.80
CA THR A 2 0.00 25.85 8.10
C THR A 2 0.55 24.44 8.32
N GLU A 3 0.51 23.90 9.57
CA GLU A 3 1.01 22.58 9.91
C GLU A 3 0.26 21.44 9.21
N ILE A 4 -1.08 21.52 9.13
CA ILE A 4 -1.92 20.52 8.45
C ILE A 4 -1.64 20.52 6.95
N VAL A 5 -1.59 21.72 6.34
CA VAL A 5 -1.27 21.86 4.91
C VAL A 5 0.12 21.28 4.61
N TYR A 6 1.10 21.54 5.47
CA TYR A 6 2.44 20.98 5.33
C TYR A 6 2.42 19.45 5.41
N ARG A 7 1.77 18.86 6.41
CA ARG A 7 1.64 17.40 6.54
C ARG A 7 1.00 16.75 5.33
N ILE A 8 -0.07 17.36 4.80
CA ILE A 8 -0.71 16.89 3.57
C ILE A 8 0.26 16.97 2.40
N ALA A 9 0.94 18.09 2.22
CA ALA A 9 1.85 18.31 1.10
C ALA A 9 3.01 17.31 1.06
N ILE A 10 3.59 16.95 2.22
CA ILE A 10 4.70 15.98 2.29
C ILE A 10 4.24 14.52 2.17
N SER A 11 3.00 14.20 2.59
CA SER A 11 2.51 12.81 2.61
C SER A 11 1.75 12.42 1.34
N LEU A 12 1.05 13.38 0.72
CA LEU A 12 0.17 13.15 -0.42
C LEU A 12 0.87 12.49 -1.62
N PRO A 13 2.09 12.90 -2.05
CA PRO A 13 2.74 12.27 -3.19
C PRO A 13 3.04 10.78 -2.93
N GLY A 14 3.61 10.45 -1.75
CA GLY A 14 3.89 9.06 -1.37
C GLY A 14 2.63 8.21 -1.27
N PHE A 15 1.55 8.78 -0.75
CA PHE A 15 0.24 8.12 -0.65
C PHE A 15 -0.38 7.86 -2.02
N LEU A 16 -0.47 8.87 -2.89
CA LEU A 16 -1.06 8.71 -4.23
C LEU A 16 -0.28 7.73 -5.09
N ILE A 17 1.05 7.83 -5.10
CA ILE A 17 1.91 6.88 -5.80
C ILE A 17 1.67 5.48 -5.23
N GLY A 18 1.66 5.33 -3.91
CA GLY A 18 1.45 4.04 -3.23
C GLY A 18 0.16 3.34 -3.64
N ILE A 19 -0.98 4.02 -3.56
CA ILE A 19 -2.29 3.42 -3.90
C ILE A 19 -2.46 3.17 -5.40
N VAL A 20 -1.94 4.05 -6.26
CA VAL A 20 -2.03 3.88 -7.73
C VAL A 20 -1.20 2.71 -8.21
N PHE A 21 0.04 2.57 -7.72
CA PHE A 21 0.89 1.43 -8.08
C PHE A 21 0.37 0.12 -7.52
N HIS A 22 -0.22 0.14 -6.33
CA HIS A 22 -0.88 -1.01 -5.72
C HIS A 22 -2.00 -1.54 -6.63
N GLU A 23 -2.96 -0.69 -7.00
CA GLU A 23 -4.08 -1.04 -7.88
C GLU A 23 -3.61 -1.45 -9.29
N TYR A 24 -2.64 -0.71 -9.84
CA TYR A 24 -2.04 -1.06 -11.12
C TYR A 24 -1.40 -2.45 -11.08
N ALA A 25 -0.70 -2.79 -10.00
CA ALA A 25 -0.05 -4.09 -9.86
C ALA A 25 -1.05 -5.25 -9.84
N HIS A 26 -2.18 -5.10 -9.13
CA HIS A 26 -3.29 -6.07 -9.18
C HIS A 26 -3.81 -6.25 -10.61
N ALA A 27 -4.13 -5.15 -11.31
CA ALA A 27 -4.62 -5.18 -12.68
C ALA A 27 -3.61 -5.80 -13.67
N TRP A 28 -2.33 -5.45 -13.51
CA TRP A 28 -1.25 -5.99 -14.34
C TRP A 28 -1.08 -7.49 -14.13
N MET A 29 -1.05 -7.94 -12.88
CA MET A 29 -0.91 -9.35 -12.57
C MET A 29 -2.14 -10.15 -13.00
N ALA A 30 -3.36 -9.64 -12.81
CA ALA A 30 -4.59 -10.26 -13.30
C ALA A 30 -4.54 -10.45 -14.83
N ASN A 31 -4.10 -9.44 -15.56
CA ASN A 31 -3.91 -9.52 -17.00
C ASN A 31 -2.89 -10.61 -17.41
N LYS A 32 -1.79 -10.77 -16.66
CA LYS A 32 -0.80 -11.84 -16.88
C LYS A 32 -1.41 -13.24 -16.67
N PHE A 33 -2.31 -13.38 -15.71
CA PHE A 33 -3.03 -14.64 -15.46
C PHE A 33 -4.22 -14.89 -16.39
N GLY A 34 -4.52 -13.97 -17.32
CA GLY A 34 -5.54 -14.13 -18.36
C GLY A 34 -6.82 -13.31 -18.14
N ASP A 35 -6.94 -12.59 -17.04
CA ASP A 35 -8.08 -11.71 -16.80
C ASP A 35 -7.83 -10.32 -17.38
N ASN A 36 -8.54 -10.01 -18.47
CA ASN A 36 -8.47 -8.71 -19.14
C ASN A 36 -9.53 -7.71 -18.62
N THR A 37 -10.25 -8.00 -17.54
CA THR A 37 -11.36 -7.17 -17.06
C THR A 37 -10.92 -5.74 -16.74
N ALA A 38 -9.89 -5.57 -15.91
CA ALA A 38 -9.36 -4.25 -15.57
C ALA A 38 -8.84 -3.51 -16.82
N LYS A 39 -8.18 -4.22 -17.74
CA LYS A 39 -7.69 -3.64 -19.01
C LYS A 39 -8.83 -3.14 -19.89
N SER A 40 -9.87 -3.94 -20.10
CA SER A 40 -11.02 -3.58 -20.95
C SER A 40 -11.83 -2.40 -20.38
N MET A 41 -11.76 -2.19 -19.05
CA MET A 41 -12.40 -1.05 -18.36
C MET A 41 -11.48 0.17 -18.24
N GLY A 42 -10.31 0.19 -18.91
CA GLY A 42 -9.35 1.30 -18.84
C GLY A 42 -8.67 1.47 -17.47
N ARG A 43 -8.74 0.43 -16.60
CA ARG A 43 -8.21 0.47 -15.23
C ARG A 43 -6.76 -0.04 -15.11
N LEU A 44 -6.18 -0.57 -16.19
CA LEU A 44 -4.76 -0.94 -16.28
C LEU A 44 -3.93 0.29 -16.68
N THR A 45 -3.82 1.26 -15.79
CA THR A 45 -3.15 2.55 -16.02
C THR A 45 -2.60 3.11 -14.71
N LEU A 46 -1.56 3.94 -14.79
CA LEU A 46 -1.03 4.70 -13.65
C LEU A 46 -1.70 6.08 -13.48
N ASN A 47 -2.76 6.37 -14.24
CA ASN A 47 -3.52 7.60 -14.07
C ASN A 47 -4.30 7.57 -12.75
N PRO A 48 -4.01 8.44 -11.77
CA PRO A 48 -4.67 8.42 -10.47
C PRO A 48 -6.18 8.68 -10.53
N SER A 49 -6.65 9.41 -11.55
CA SER A 49 -8.07 9.77 -11.66
C SER A 49 -9.01 8.57 -11.83
N VAL A 50 -8.52 7.45 -12.37
CA VAL A 50 -9.34 6.23 -12.53
C VAL A 50 -9.37 5.36 -11.27
N HIS A 51 -8.44 5.59 -10.35
CA HIS A 51 -8.33 4.88 -9.07
C HIS A 51 -8.89 5.69 -7.90
N TYR A 52 -9.44 6.88 -8.19
CA TYR A 52 -9.99 7.78 -7.20
C TYR A 52 -11.24 7.20 -6.53
N ASP A 53 -11.26 7.29 -5.20
CA ASP A 53 -12.40 7.06 -4.32
C ASP A 53 -12.56 8.27 -3.39
N LEU A 54 -13.74 8.90 -3.37
CA LEU A 54 -13.94 10.13 -2.60
C LEU A 54 -13.66 9.94 -1.11
N ILE A 55 -14.12 8.82 -0.56
CA ILE A 55 -13.99 8.53 0.86
C ILE A 55 -12.55 8.10 1.18
N GLY A 56 -12.06 7.07 0.48
CA GLY A 56 -10.74 6.47 0.76
C GLY A 56 -9.56 7.33 0.33
N THR A 57 -9.67 8.05 -0.78
CA THR A 57 -8.54 8.82 -1.34
C THR A 57 -8.49 10.27 -0.84
N VAL A 58 -9.62 10.83 -0.35
CA VAL A 58 -9.68 12.24 0.09
C VAL A 58 -10.09 12.36 1.55
N ILE A 59 -11.28 11.86 1.91
CA ILE A 59 -11.85 12.12 3.24
C ILE A 59 -11.00 11.48 4.35
N PHE A 60 -10.67 10.20 4.24
CA PHE A 60 -9.89 9.50 5.26
C PHE A 60 -8.47 10.04 5.42
N PRO A 61 -7.68 10.28 4.34
CA PRO A 61 -6.37 10.93 4.48
C PRO A 61 -6.45 12.32 5.11
N LEU A 62 -7.49 13.10 4.78
CA LEU A 62 -7.69 14.42 5.39
C LEU A 62 -7.99 14.33 6.89
N ILE A 63 -8.86 13.40 7.30
CA ILE A 63 -9.14 13.15 8.72
C ILE A 63 -7.85 12.71 9.43
N GLY A 64 -7.06 11.80 8.86
CA GLY A 64 -5.78 11.37 9.41
C GLY A 64 -4.81 12.54 9.63
N ALA A 65 -4.70 13.43 8.65
CA ALA A 65 -3.88 14.63 8.74
C ALA A 65 -4.37 15.61 9.82
N LEU A 66 -5.70 15.80 9.95
CA LEU A 66 -6.32 16.65 10.97
C LEU A 66 -6.11 16.12 12.39
N LEU A 67 -6.17 14.81 12.57
CA LEU A 67 -5.95 14.15 13.88
C LEU A 67 -4.45 14.01 14.23
N GLY A 68 -3.55 14.48 13.37
CA GLY A 68 -2.10 14.40 13.61
C GLY A 68 -1.50 13.01 13.43
N GLY A 69 -2.25 12.08 12.83
CA GLY A 69 -1.84 10.72 12.52
C GLY A 69 -1.21 10.56 11.13
N THR A 70 -0.82 9.33 10.81
CA THR A 70 -0.39 8.97 9.46
C THR A 70 -1.58 8.99 8.50
N MET A 71 -1.36 9.46 7.26
CA MET A 71 -2.38 9.39 6.21
C MET A 71 -2.72 7.93 5.94
N PHE A 72 -3.98 7.58 6.16
CA PHE A 72 -4.56 6.28 5.86
C PHE A 72 -5.71 6.45 4.88
N GLY A 73 -5.85 5.50 3.97
CA GLY A 73 -6.93 5.52 3.01
C GLY A 73 -6.80 4.39 2.00
N TRP A 74 -7.69 4.38 1.02
CA TRP A 74 -7.72 3.38 -0.04
C TRP A 74 -8.06 4.00 -1.39
N ALA A 75 -7.75 3.27 -2.45
CA ALA A 75 -8.18 3.58 -3.80
C ALA A 75 -9.47 2.81 -4.14
N LYS A 76 -10.13 3.20 -5.21
CA LYS A 76 -11.20 2.40 -5.81
C LYS A 76 -10.60 1.10 -6.34
N PRO A 77 -11.00 -0.09 -5.83
CA PRO A 77 -10.39 -1.36 -6.21
C PRO A 77 -10.53 -1.65 -7.72
N VAL A 78 -9.50 -2.23 -8.33
CA VAL A 78 -9.60 -2.71 -9.71
C VAL A 78 -10.45 -3.97 -9.78
N PRO A 79 -11.31 -4.11 -10.81
CA PRO A 79 -12.12 -5.30 -11.00
C PRO A 79 -11.24 -6.49 -11.42
N VAL A 80 -11.41 -7.61 -10.72
CA VAL A 80 -10.72 -8.89 -11.01
C VAL A 80 -11.76 -10.00 -11.11
N ASP A 81 -11.75 -10.73 -12.23
CA ASP A 81 -12.59 -11.91 -12.44
C ASP A 81 -11.75 -13.18 -12.39
N THR A 82 -11.75 -13.83 -11.24
CA THR A 82 -10.95 -15.05 -11.00
C THR A 82 -11.32 -16.23 -11.91
N ARG A 83 -12.54 -16.24 -12.48
CA ARG A 83 -13.00 -17.28 -13.43
C ARG A 83 -12.22 -17.26 -14.74
N ARG A 84 -11.58 -16.13 -15.07
CA ARG A 84 -10.75 -15.94 -16.27
C ARG A 84 -9.32 -16.37 -16.08
N PHE A 85 -8.90 -16.70 -14.87
CA PHE A 85 -7.53 -17.11 -14.61
C PHE A 85 -7.22 -18.47 -15.22
N LYS A 86 -6.12 -18.56 -15.98
CA LYS A 86 -5.59 -19.82 -16.51
C LYS A 86 -5.27 -20.85 -15.40
N LYS A 87 -4.84 -20.36 -14.23
CA LYS A 87 -4.57 -21.13 -13.01
C LYS A 87 -5.18 -20.40 -11.83
N VAL A 88 -6.38 -20.77 -11.42
CA VAL A 88 -7.19 -20.00 -10.45
C VAL A 88 -6.45 -19.78 -9.13
N ARG A 89 -6.00 -20.83 -8.44
CA ARG A 89 -5.32 -20.71 -7.15
C ARG A 89 -4.05 -19.85 -7.22
N SER A 90 -3.18 -20.14 -8.18
CA SER A 90 -1.95 -19.37 -8.39
C SER A 90 -2.26 -17.92 -8.79
N GLY A 91 -3.27 -17.72 -9.64
CA GLY A 91 -3.72 -16.38 -10.03
C GLY A 91 -4.23 -15.58 -8.84
N MET A 92 -5.11 -16.15 -8.03
CA MET A 92 -5.61 -15.50 -6.80
C MET A 92 -4.46 -15.08 -5.87
N PHE A 93 -3.51 -16.00 -5.60
CA PHE A 93 -2.38 -15.72 -4.73
C PHE A 93 -1.52 -14.55 -5.26
N TRP A 94 -1.03 -14.68 -6.51
CA TRP A 94 -0.10 -13.70 -7.07
C TRP A 94 -0.76 -12.34 -7.39
N VAL A 95 -2.02 -12.35 -7.80
CA VAL A 95 -2.77 -11.10 -8.01
C VAL A 95 -2.93 -10.37 -6.69
N SER A 96 -3.32 -11.07 -5.61
CA SER A 96 -3.47 -10.45 -4.29
C SER A 96 -2.13 -10.00 -3.70
N PHE A 97 -1.05 -10.74 -3.91
CA PHE A 97 0.28 -10.31 -3.48
C PHE A 97 0.82 -9.13 -4.28
N ALA A 98 0.40 -8.94 -5.54
CA ALA A 98 0.98 -7.93 -6.44
C ALA A 98 0.86 -6.50 -5.91
N GLY A 99 -0.29 -6.12 -5.31
CA GLY A 99 -0.49 -4.82 -4.69
C GLY A 99 0.47 -4.55 -3.53
N PRO A 100 0.43 -5.37 -2.47
CA PRO A 100 1.39 -5.26 -1.37
C PRO A 100 2.84 -5.34 -1.82
N GLY A 101 3.15 -6.21 -2.78
CA GLY A 101 4.49 -6.33 -3.38
C GLY A 101 4.96 -5.05 -4.06
N ALA A 102 4.07 -4.35 -4.78
CA ALA A 102 4.38 -3.05 -5.38
C ALA A 102 4.69 -2.00 -4.31
N ASN A 103 3.95 -1.99 -3.19
CA ASN A 103 4.24 -1.08 -2.09
C ASN A 103 5.60 -1.40 -1.42
N LEU A 104 5.97 -2.68 -1.26
CA LEU A 104 7.31 -3.03 -0.77
C LEU A 104 8.41 -2.54 -1.70
N LEU A 105 8.22 -2.66 -3.02
CA LEU A 105 9.17 -2.12 -4.00
C LEU A 105 9.27 -0.60 -3.94
N LEU A 106 8.14 0.10 -3.79
CA LEU A 106 8.13 1.56 -3.62
C LEU A 106 8.81 1.99 -2.32
N MET A 107 8.65 1.24 -1.24
CA MET A 107 9.37 1.45 0.02
C MET A 107 10.88 1.37 -0.19
N VAL A 108 11.37 0.30 -0.85
CA VAL A 108 12.80 0.12 -1.14
C VAL A 108 13.32 1.23 -2.06
N LEU A 109 12.57 1.61 -3.09
CA LEU A 109 12.93 2.72 -3.98
C LEU A 109 13.00 4.05 -3.23
N SER A 110 12.03 4.33 -2.36
CA SER A 110 12.03 5.55 -1.54
C SER A 110 13.20 5.59 -0.56
N ALA A 111 13.57 4.44 0.04
CA ALA A 111 14.73 4.29 0.90
C ALA A 111 16.06 4.55 0.14
N PHE A 112 16.17 4.04 -1.08
CA PHE A 112 17.32 4.28 -1.95
C PHE A 112 17.45 5.77 -2.35
N LEU A 113 16.34 6.40 -2.75
CA LEU A 113 16.32 7.83 -3.08
C LEU A 113 16.64 8.69 -1.86
N LEU A 114 16.19 8.32 -0.66
CA LEU A 114 16.53 8.99 0.59
C LEU A 114 18.02 8.88 0.87
N ALA A 115 18.62 7.72 0.66
CA ALA A 115 20.05 7.52 0.84
C ALA A 115 20.87 8.39 -0.15
N ILE A 116 20.46 8.49 -1.41
CA ILE A 116 21.07 9.41 -2.39
C ILE A 116 20.94 10.86 -1.90
N LEU A 117 19.76 11.29 -1.47
CA LEU A 117 19.54 12.64 -0.98
C LEU A 117 20.49 13.00 0.16
N VAL A 118 20.58 12.10 1.16
CA VAL A 118 21.39 12.36 2.37
C VAL A 118 22.88 12.32 2.10
N THR A 119 23.37 11.46 1.17
CA THR A 119 24.80 11.25 0.95
C THR A 119 25.39 12.09 -0.19
N LYS A 120 24.57 12.47 -1.18
CA LYS A 120 25.07 13.12 -2.41
C LYS A 120 24.54 14.54 -2.63
N VAL A 121 23.48 14.95 -1.94
CA VAL A 121 22.89 16.28 -2.10
C VAL A 121 23.30 17.16 -0.92
N PRO A 122 23.87 18.38 -1.16
CA PRO A 122 24.21 19.30 -0.07
C PRO A 122 22.99 19.71 0.75
N GLN A 123 23.12 19.76 2.06
CA GLN A 123 22.03 20.20 2.96
C GLN A 123 21.63 21.67 2.73
N SER A 124 22.51 22.47 2.10
CA SER A 124 22.21 23.85 1.69
C SER A 124 21.23 23.95 0.50
N PHE A 125 20.88 22.82 -0.14
CA PHE A 125 19.86 22.79 -1.18
C PHE A 125 18.49 23.20 -0.60
N GLY A 126 17.87 24.23 -1.14
CA GLY A 126 16.71 24.90 -0.55
C GLY A 126 15.49 24.01 -0.30
N PHE A 127 15.38 22.87 -0.99
CA PHE A 127 14.28 21.89 -0.83
C PHE A 127 14.72 20.60 -0.14
N PHE A 128 15.96 20.55 0.40
CA PHE A 128 16.52 19.34 1.00
C PHE A 128 15.57 18.74 2.07
N GLU A 129 15.16 19.55 3.04
CA GLU A 129 14.31 19.11 4.14
C GLU A 129 12.92 18.65 3.66
N VAL A 130 12.35 19.33 2.66
CA VAL A 130 11.06 18.97 2.08
C VAL A 130 11.15 17.58 1.43
N PHE A 131 12.16 17.33 0.58
CA PHE A 131 12.35 16.02 -0.05
C PHE A 131 12.67 14.93 0.97
N LEU A 132 13.47 15.26 2.00
CA LEU A 132 13.78 14.33 3.09
C LEU A 132 12.51 13.86 3.78
N GLN A 133 11.61 14.79 4.14
CA GLN A 133 10.34 14.46 4.78
C GLN A 133 9.39 13.70 3.83
N MET A 134 9.30 14.10 2.56
CA MET A 134 8.48 13.41 1.57
C MET A 134 8.92 11.95 1.39
N LEU A 135 10.22 11.68 1.29
CA LEU A 135 10.74 10.32 1.13
C LEU A 135 10.55 9.47 2.41
N ARG A 136 10.74 10.07 3.59
CA ARG A 136 10.42 9.40 4.87
C ARG A 136 8.94 9.02 4.95
N GLN A 137 8.03 9.93 4.59
CA GLN A 137 6.60 9.65 4.56
C GLN A 137 6.27 8.58 3.50
N ALA A 138 6.88 8.62 2.33
CA ALA A 138 6.69 7.60 1.30
C ALA A 138 7.09 6.20 1.78
N ILE A 139 8.21 6.07 2.51
CA ILE A 139 8.63 4.80 3.13
C ILE A 139 7.56 4.30 4.10
N ILE A 140 7.15 5.14 5.07
CA ILE A 140 6.19 4.77 6.11
C ILE A 140 4.84 4.38 5.50
N ILE A 141 4.32 5.18 4.57
CA ILE A 141 3.02 4.94 3.92
C ILE A 141 3.05 3.64 3.12
N ASN A 142 4.11 3.37 2.37
CA ASN A 142 4.20 2.16 1.58
C ASN A 142 4.42 0.90 2.45
N VAL A 143 5.12 1.01 3.57
CA VAL A 143 5.17 -0.05 4.60
C VAL A 143 3.77 -0.31 5.15
N LEU A 144 3.05 0.75 5.53
CA LEU A 144 1.69 0.64 6.07
C LEU A 144 0.75 -0.04 5.07
N LEU A 145 0.73 0.43 3.81
CA LEU A 145 -0.11 -0.15 2.76
C LEU A 145 0.21 -1.63 2.51
N ALA A 146 1.49 -1.99 2.46
CA ALA A 146 1.90 -3.37 2.25
C ALA A 146 1.50 -4.27 3.42
N VAL A 147 1.87 -3.90 4.64
CA VAL A 147 1.64 -4.72 5.84
C VAL A 147 0.16 -4.84 6.15
N PHE A 148 -0.58 -3.73 6.08
CA PHE A 148 -2.02 -3.73 6.32
C PHE A 148 -2.73 -4.67 5.33
N ASN A 149 -2.43 -4.59 4.03
CA ASN A 149 -3.05 -5.45 3.04
C ASN A 149 -2.57 -6.90 3.09
N LEU A 150 -1.43 -7.20 3.69
CA LEU A 150 -0.97 -8.59 3.92
C LEU A 150 -1.62 -9.24 5.15
N ILE A 151 -2.36 -8.50 5.99
CA ILE A 151 -3.09 -9.10 7.11
C ILE A 151 -4.09 -10.13 6.57
N PRO A 152 -4.07 -11.38 7.08
CA PRO A 152 -4.93 -12.45 6.61
C PRO A 152 -6.35 -12.32 7.17
N PHE A 153 -7.04 -11.23 6.86
CA PHE A 153 -8.42 -11.00 7.26
C PHE A 153 -9.22 -10.31 6.13
N PRO A 154 -10.40 -10.83 5.73
CA PRO A 154 -11.23 -10.18 4.73
C PRO A 154 -11.62 -8.75 5.12
N PRO A 155 -11.67 -7.80 4.18
CA PRO A 155 -11.55 -7.93 2.73
C PRO A 155 -10.12 -7.70 2.19
N LEU A 156 -9.09 -7.74 3.04
CA LEU A 156 -7.72 -7.41 2.69
C LEU A 156 -7.10 -8.46 1.74
N ASP A 157 -6.05 -8.08 1.00
CA ASP A 157 -5.43 -8.95 0.00
C ASP A 157 -4.80 -10.21 0.61
N GLY A 158 -4.27 -10.12 1.83
CA GLY A 158 -3.76 -11.27 2.58
C GLY A 158 -4.82 -12.35 2.76
N SER A 159 -6.10 -11.98 2.91
CA SER A 159 -7.18 -12.96 3.00
C SER A 159 -7.38 -13.74 1.72
N LYS A 160 -7.28 -13.08 0.56
CA LYS A 160 -7.40 -13.73 -0.76
C LYS A 160 -6.21 -14.65 -1.03
N MET A 161 -5.02 -14.32 -0.49
CA MET A 161 -3.86 -15.21 -0.52
C MET A 161 -4.12 -16.47 0.30
N VAL A 162 -4.75 -16.35 1.47
CA VAL A 162 -5.17 -17.50 2.30
C VAL A 162 -6.21 -18.35 1.58
N THR A 163 -7.27 -17.75 1.03
CA THR A 163 -8.29 -18.50 0.28
C THR A 163 -7.73 -19.23 -0.93
N ALA A 164 -6.67 -18.72 -1.55
CA ALA A 164 -5.99 -19.37 -2.67
C ALA A 164 -5.35 -20.72 -2.32
N VAL A 165 -4.97 -20.95 -1.06
CA VAL A 165 -4.33 -22.18 -0.59
C VAL A 165 -5.31 -23.15 0.11
N LEU A 166 -6.45 -22.66 0.57
CA LEU A 166 -7.48 -23.45 1.22
C LEU A 166 -8.25 -24.35 0.22
N ASP A 167 -8.87 -25.42 0.73
CA ASP A 167 -9.90 -26.14 -0.02
C ASP A 167 -11.19 -25.32 -0.11
N TYR A 168 -12.10 -25.73 -1.00
CA TYR A 168 -13.32 -24.98 -1.29
C TYR A 168 -14.19 -24.74 -0.03
N ASN A 169 -14.35 -25.74 0.83
CA ASN A 169 -15.22 -25.61 2.01
C ASN A 169 -14.60 -24.71 3.07
N ALA A 170 -13.26 -24.84 3.29
CA ALA A 170 -12.54 -23.98 4.21
C ALA A 170 -12.49 -22.53 3.70
N ALA A 171 -12.24 -22.32 2.41
CA ALA A 171 -12.25 -20.98 1.79
C ALA A 171 -13.60 -20.28 1.99
N ARG A 172 -14.72 -20.99 1.72
CA ARG A 172 -16.06 -20.43 1.91
C ARG A 172 -16.33 -20.01 3.36
N LYS A 173 -16.00 -20.87 4.33
CA LYS A 173 -16.14 -20.52 5.76
C LYS A 173 -15.26 -19.35 6.17
N TYR A 174 -14.07 -19.26 5.59
CA TYR A 174 -13.15 -18.17 5.86
C TYR A 174 -13.66 -16.83 5.29
N GLU A 175 -14.24 -16.85 4.09
CA GLU A 175 -14.86 -15.68 3.47
C GLU A 175 -16.06 -15.15 4.28
N GLU A 176 -16.76 -16.00 5.04
CA GLU A 176 -17.84 -15.57 5.93
C GLU A 176 -17.36 -14.59 7.03
N LEU A 177 -16.04 -14.53 7.31
CA LEU A 177 -15.46 -13.54 8.22
C LEU A 177 -15.59 -12.11 7.69
N GLU A 178 -15.84 -11.91 6.39
CA GLU A 178 -16.00 -10.59 5.78
C GLU A 178 -17.10 -9.77 6.46
N ARG A 179 -18.14 -10.41 6.97
CA ARG A 179 -19.22 -9.75 7.75
C ARG A 179 -18.69 -9.01 9.01
N PHE A 180 -17.52 -9.37 9.51
CA PHE A 180 -16.88 -8.74 10.66
C PHE A 180 -15.81 -7.71 10.28
N SER A 181 -15.61 -7.42 9.00
CA SER A 181 -14.54 -6.56 8.49
C SER A 181 -14.52 -5.19 9.15
N PHE A 182 -15.67 -4.58 9.30
CA PHE A 182 -15.79 -3.26 9.93
C PHE A 182 -15.34 -3.28 11.40
N ILE A 183 -15.80 -4.28 12.16
CA ILE A 183 -15.42 -4.45 13.58
C ILE A 183 -13.91 -4.74 13.67
N PHE A 184 -13.40 -5.61 12.80
CA PHE A 184 -11.97 -5.92 12.76
C PHE A 184 -11.11 -4.68 12.52
N VAL A 185 -11.45 -3.85 11.52
CA VAL A 185 -10.70 -2.63 11.21
C VAL A 185 -10.76 -1.65 12.39
N ILE A 186 -11.92 -1.47 13.04
CA ILE A 186 -12.03 -0.61 14.24
C ILE A 186 -11.12 -1.13 15.36
N ILE A 187 -11.15 -2.42 15.67
CA ILE A 187 -10.29 -3.01 16.70
C ILE A 187 -8.82 -2.77 16.36
N LEU A 188 -8.44 -3.01 15.10
CA LEU A 188 -7.07 -2.85 14.64
C LEU A 188 -6.57 -1.39 14.78
N LEU A 189 -7.45 -0.41 14.49
CA LEU A 189 -7.10 1.02 14.57
C LEU A 189 -7.18 1.57 16.02
N MET A 190 -8.07 1.04 16.86
CA MET A 190 -8.28 1.50 18.22
C MET A 190 -7.33 0.85 19.25
N THR A 191 -6.62 -0.20 18.86
CA THR A 191 -5.70 -0.94 19.71
C THR A 191 -4.26 -0.81 19.22
N PRO A 192 -3.25 -1.04 20.07
CA PRO A 192 -1.85 -1.02 19.66
C PRO A 192 -1.44 -2.23 18.77
N ILE A 193 -2.37 -3.14 18.44
CA ILE A 193 -2.09 -4.34 17.64
C ILE A 193 -1.45 -3.97 16.30
N LEU A 194 -1.97 -2.94 15.63
CA LEU A 194 -1.40 -2.48 14.36
C LEU A 194 0.07 -2.08 14.53
N ASN A 195 0.43 -1.40 15.62
CA ASN A 195 1.80 -0.99 15.88
C ASN A 195 2.73 -2.20 16.05
N TYR A 196 2.28 -3.26 16.73
CA TYR A 196 3.06 -4.49 16.86
C TYR A 196 3.24 -5.22 15.52
N ILE A 197 2.19 -5.25 14.69
CA ILE A 197 2.27 -5.85 13.35
C ILE A 197 3.20 -5.02 12.43
N MET A 198 3.17 -3.69 12.55
CA MET A 198 4.00 -2.77 11.76
C MET A 198 5.46 -2.74 12.18
N ALA A 199 5.76 -2.97 13.47
CA ALA A 199 7.10 -2.79 14.02
C ALA A 199 8.21 -3.56 13.27
N PRO A 200 8.07 -4.86 12.94
CA PRO A 200 9.10 -5.59 12.18
C PRO A 200 9.36 -4.99 10.80
N ALA A 201 8.30 -4.54 10.11
CA ALA A 201 8.43 -3.96 8.77
C ALA A 201 9.06 -2.56 8.82
N ILE A 202 8.79 -1.78 9.85
CA ILE A 202 9.46 -0.49 10.09
C ILE A 202 10.95 -0.72 10.40
N LEU A 203 11.28 -1.71 11.24
CA LEU A 203 12.68 -2.06 11.52
C LEU A 203 13.40 -2.50 10.23
N PHE A 204 12.74 -3.30 9.41
CA PHE A 204 13.28 -3.73 8.11
C PHE A 204 13.51 -2.53 7.17
N SER A 205 12.56 -1.60 7.08
CA SER A 205 12.71 -0.40 6.24
C SER A 205 13.86 0.50 6.71
N ASN A 206 14.04 0.64 8.03
CA ASN A 206 15.16 1.38 8.62
C ASN A 206 16.50 0.69 8.33
N PHE A 207 16.55 -0.64 8.43
CA PHE A 207 17.74 -1.42 8.08
C PHE A 207 18.13 -1.24 6.61
N ILE A 208 17.17 -1.36 5.68
CA ILE A 208 17.40 -1.15 4.23
C ILE A 208 17.88 0.28 3.96
N THR A 209 17.26 1.28 4.60
CA THR A 209 17.68 2.68 4.45
C THR A 209 19.10 2.90 4.94
N GLY A 210 19.43 2.37 6.13
CA GLY A 210 20.78 2.44 6.70
C GLY A 210 21.83 1.75 5.81
N LEU A 211 21.49 0.57 5.27
CA LEU A 211 22.34 -0.16 4.33
C LEU A 211 22.65 0.69 3.08
N PHE A 212 21.66 1.31 2.47
CA PHE A 212 21.88 2.18 1.30
C PHE A 212 22.70 3.42 1.65
N ILE A 213 22.48 4.05 2.81
CA ILE A 213 23.30 5.19 3.27
C ILE A 213 24.75 4.76 3.41
N THR A 214 25.01 3.60 4.03
CA THR A 214 26.39 3.09 4.22
C THR A 214 27.07 2.73 2.89
N LEU A 215 26.32 2.20 1.91
CA LEU A 215 26.87 1.81 0.60
C LEU A 215 27.14 3.01 -0.30
N LEU A 216 26.42 4.12 -0.13
CA LEU A 216 26.55 5.32 -0.96
C LEU A 216 27.41 6.42 -0.30
N GLY A 217 27.57 6.38 1.01
CA GLY A 217 28.40 7.33 1.78
C GLY A 217 29.84 7.02 1.70
#